data_e61a932ccd5723ce3d6b1896cf62c26a
#
_entry.id   e61a932ccd5723ce3d6b1896cf62c26a
#
_cell.length_a   1.000
_cell.length_b   1.000
_cell.length_c   1.000
_cell.angle_alpha   90.00
_cell.angle_beta   90.00
_cell.angle_gamma   90.00
#
_symmetry.space_group_name_H-M   'P 1'
#
loop_
_entity.id
_entity.type
_entity.pdbx_description
1 polymer ?
#
loop_
_entity_poly.entity_id
_entity_poly.type
_entity_poly.pdbx_seq_one_letter_code
_entity_poly.pdbx_strand_id
1 'polypeptide(L)'
;MEIEKTLFLDAPPARVWALLLDPNAMGACVPGMESIEVISDSEYVAVMKVKISFISARFKLKTRIVESDAPRYLRAEGTGEDTSVASSLKQVSEMWLNEREGGGTELRMKVKVDVLGRMGT
;
A
#
# COMPACT_ATOMS: atom_id res chain seq x y z
N MET A 1 -2.56 4.80 -13.65
CA MET A 1 -1.26 4.10 -13.53
C MET A 1 -1.47 2.79 -12.78
N GLU A 2 -0.90 1.74 -13.28
CA GLU A 2 -1.05 0.41 -12.71
C GLU A 2 0.32 -0.24 -12.55
N ILE A 3 0.58 -0.81 -11.39
CA ILE A 3 1.84 -1.47 -11.06
C ILE A 3 1.54 -2.89 -10.62
N GLU A 4 2.23 -3.85 -11.21
CA GLU A 4 2.20 -5.25 -10.77
C GLU A 4 3.60 -5.67 -10.38
N LYS A 5 3.70 -6.43 -9.30
CA LYS A 5 4.99 -6.93 -8.82
C LYS A 5 4.81 -8.29 -8.17
N THR A 6 5.77 -9.17 -8.40
CA THR A 6 5.81 -10.48 -7.76
C THR A 6 7.11 -10.62 -7.00
N LEU A 7 7.00 -11.03 -5.74
CA LEU A 7 8.13 -11.24 -4.85
C LEU A 7 8.11 -12.68 -4.33
N PHE A 8 9.29 -13.24 -4.09
CA PHE A 8 9.44 -14.56 -3.50
C PHE A 8 10.11 -14.42 -2.14
N LEU A 9 9.42 -14.91 -1.11
CA LEU A 9 9.85 -14.74 0.27
C LEU A 9 10.06 -16.08 0.95
N ASP A 10 11.08 -16.17 1.80
CA ASP A 10 11.45 -17.40 2.52
C ASP A 10 10.71 -17.53 3.86
N ALA A 11 9.44 -17.20 3.87
CA ALA A 11 8.60 -17.28 5.05
C ALA A 11 7.22 -17.83 4.66
N PRO A 12 6.52 -18.52 5.57
CA PRO A 12 5.19 -19.05 5.26
C PRO A 12 4.16 -17.92 5.10
N PRO A 13 3.08 -18.15 4.34
CA PRO A 13 2.08 -17.13 4.07
C PRO A 13 1.50 -16.46 5.32
N ALA A 14 1.26 -17.21 6.38
CA ALA A 14 0.72 -16.65 7.61
C ALA A 14 1.65 -15.60 8.23
N ARG A 15 2.96 -15.83 8.17
CA ARG A 15 3.95 -14.89 8.69
C ARG A 15 4.09 -13.65 7.81
N VAL A 16 4.06 -13.84 6.50
CA VAL A 16 4.07 -12.72 5.54
C VAL A 16 2.82 -11.87 5.73
N TRP A 17 1.67 -12.50 5.88
CA TRP A 17 0.41 -11.82 6.13
C TRP A 17 0.46 -10.94 7.38
N ALA A 18 0.94 -11.48 8.48
CA ALA A 18 1.07 -10.74 9.73
C ALA A 18 1.99 -9.52 9.59
N LEU A 19 3.07 -9.67 8.84
CA LEU A 19 4.02 -8.58 8.59
C LEU A 19 3.39 -7.48 7.72
N LEU A 20 2.63 -7.87 6.70
CA LEU A 20 1.98 -6.91 5.81
C LEU A 20 0.90 -6.09 6.51
N LEU A 21 0.29 -6.63 7.55
CA LEU A 21 -0.73 -5.92 8.32
C LEU A 21 -0.16 -5.19 9.54
N ASP A 22 1.14 -5.29 9.77
CA ASP A 22 1.80 -4.55 10.84
C ASP A 22 2.17 -3.14 10.33
N PRO A 23 1.53 -2.08 10.87
CA PRO A 23 1.79 -0.71 10.42
C PRO A 23 3.25 -0.29 10.59
N ASN A 24 3.90 -0.74 11.65
CA ASN A 24 5.31 -0.40 11.90
C ASN A 24 6.23 -1.04 10.85
N ALA A 25 5.98 -2.30 10.50
CA ALA A 25 6.74 -2.99 9.48
C ALA A 25 6.51 -2.36 8.10
N MET A 26 5.27 -2.03 7.77
CA MET A 26 4.92 -1.37 6.52
C MET A 26 5.57 0.01 6.41
N GLY A 27 5.54 0.79 7.49
CA GLY A 27 6.16 2.11 7.51
C GLY A 27 7.66 2.05 7.29
N ALA A 28 8.32 1.02 7.80
CA ALA A 28 9.76 0.84 7.62
C ALA A 28 10.13 0.38 6.20
N CYS A 29 9.21 -0.29 5.50
CA CYS A 29 9.49 -0.89 4.19
C CYS A 29 9.09 -0.01 3.01
N VAL A 30 8.25 0.99 3.21
CA VAL A 30 7.76 1.87 2.12
C VAL A 30 8.58 3.16 2.07
N PRO A 31 9.32 3.39 0.98
CA PRO A 31 10.08 4.64 0.84
C PRO A 31 9.16 5.86 0.84
N GLY A 32 9.56 6.90 1.54
CA GLY A 32 8.81 8.15 1.59
C GLY A 32 7.69 8.19 2.62
N MET A 33 7.43 7.10 3.32
CA MET A 33 6.44 7.12 4.39
C MET A 33 6.99 7.82 5.63
N GLU A 34 6.34 8.91 6.03
CA GLU A 34 6.77 9.71 7.18
C GLU A 34 6.08 9.27 8.47
N SER A 35 4.81 8.91 8.38
CA SER A 35 4.05 8.47 9.54
C SER A 35 2.91 7.56 9.13
N ILE A 36 2.46 6.75 10.06
CA ILE A 36 1.28 5.92 9.89
C ILE A 36 0.52 5.88 11.21
N GLU A 37 -0.80 6.11 11.15
CA GLU A 37 -1.69 6.10 12.29
C GLU A 37 -2.80 5.07 12.06
N VAL A 38 -2.94 4.14 12.98
CA VAL A 38 -3.98 3.11 12.91
C VAL A 38 -5.26 3.70 13.51
N ILE A 39 -6.33 3.73 12.71
CA ILE A 39 -7.64 4.19 13.14
C ILE A 39 -8.46 3.02 13.69
N SER A 40 -8.41 1.88 13.00
CA SER A 40 -9.11 0.66 13.40
C SER A 40 -8.39 -0.55 12.81
N ASP A 41 -8.91 -1.75 13.01
CA ASP A 41 -8.35 -2.98 12.45
C ASP A 41 -8.32 -2.98 10.91
N SER A 42 -9.14 -2.14 10.28
CA SER A 42 -9.28 -2.10 8.82
C SER A 42 -8.95 -0.74 8.21
N GLU A 43 -8.68 0.27 9.03
CA GLU A 43 -8.40 1.62 8.53
C GLU A 43 -7.13 2.20 9.14
N TYR A 44 -6.35 2.88 8.30
CA TYR A 44 -5.18 3.63 8.76
C TYR A 44 -4.94 4.85 7.88
N VAL A 45 -4.24 5.82 8.45
CA VAL A 45 -3.85 7.05 7.76
C VAL A 45 -2.33 7.11 7.73
N ALA A 46 -1.79 7.30 6.54
CA ALA A 46 -0.35 7.43 6.35
C ALA A 46 -0.03 8.76 5.70
N VAL A 47 1.11 9.34 6.06
CA VAL A 47 1.64 10.53 5.39
C VAL A 47 2.85 10.10 4.59
N MET A 48 2.79 10.32 3.28
CA MET A 48 3.86 9.96 2.36
C MET A 48 4.38 11.17 1.63
N LYS A 49 5.70 11.26 1.53
CA LYS A 49 6.37 12.26 0.70
C LYS A 49 6.62 11.65 -0.67
N VAL A 50 6.05 12.28 -1.69
CA VAL A 50 6.19 11.84 -3.08
C VAL A 50 6.95 12.90 -3.85
N LYS A 51 7.99 12.47 -4.56
CA LYS A 51 8.77 13.37 -5.41
C LYS A 51 8.62 12.92 -6.85
N ILE A 52 8.04 13.78 -7.68
CA ILE A 52 7.84 13.52 -9.09
C ILE A 52 8.52 14.66 -9.85
N SER A 53 9.59 14.33 -10.58
CA SER A 53 10.40 15.33 -11.29
C SER A 53 10.94 16.37 -10.27
N PHE A 54 10.64 17.66 -10.47
CA PHE A 54 11.02 18.72 -9.54
C PHE A 54 9.89 19.09 -8.55
N ILE A 55 8.77 18.37 -8.59
CA ILE A 55 7.65 18.61 -7.70
C ILE A 55 7.78 17.67 -6.51
N SER A 56 7.72 18.25 -5.30
CA SER A 56 7.68 17.50 -4.06
C SER A 56 6.32 17.69 -3.41
N ALA A 57 5.60 16.61 -3.19
CA ALA A 57 4.27 16.63 -2.62
C ALA A 57 4.20 15.72 -1.38
N ARG A 58 3.38 16.11 -0.42
CA ARG A 58 3.14 15.31 0.77
C ARG A 58 1.67 14.93 0.78
N PHE A 59 1.40 13.63 0.60
CA PHE A 59 0.05 13.11 0.57
C PHE A 59 -0.34 12.51 1.90
N LYS A 60 -1.53 12.88 2.36
CA LYS A 60 -2.19 12.22 3.48
C LYS A 60 -3.09 11.15 2.87
N LEU A 61 -2.73 9.90 3.08
CA LEU A 61 -3.43 8.74 2.52
C LEU A 61 -4.30 8.09 3.58
N LYS A 62 -5.58 7.99 3.28
CA LYS A 62 -6.53 7.27 4.11
C LYS A 62 -6.83 5.95 3.42
N THR A 63 -6.46 4.84 4.05
CA THR A 63 -6.58 3.51 3.47
C THR A 63 -7.52 2.65 4.31
N ARG A 64 -8.38 1.90 3.62
CA ARG A 64 -9.29 0.96 4.24
C ARG A 64 -9.18 -0.40 3.55
N ILE A 65 -9.09 -1.45 4.37
CA ILE A 65 -9.13 -2.82 3.88
C ILE A 65 -10.60 -3.17 3.64
N VAL A 66 -10.95 -3.46 2.39
CA VAL A 66 -12.34 -3.70 1.98
C VAL A 66 -12.66 -5.16 1.80
N GLU A 67 -11.64 -6.00 1.61
CA GLU A 67 -11.81 -7.44 1.48
C GLU A 67 -10.57 -8.14 2.02
N SER A 68 -10.77 -9.21 2.78
CA SER A 68 -9.68 -9.96 3.39
C SER A 68 -10.05 -11.44 3.48
N ASP A 69 -9.18 -12.27 2.91
CA ASP A 69 -9.25 -13.73 3.04
C ASP A 69 -7.87 -14.20 3.50
N ALA A 70 -7.65 -14.17 4.81
CA ALA A 70 -6.36 -14.46 5.40
C ALA A 70 -6.01 -15.95 5.26
N PRO A 71 -4.77 -16.28 4.99
CA PRO A 71 -3.63 -15.42 4.66
C PRO A 71 -3.36 -15.32 3.16
N ARG A 72 -4.37 -15.39 2.30
CA ARG A 72 -4.22 -15.56 0.86
C ARG A 72 -4.50 -14.33 0.03
N TYR A 73 -5.44 -13.48 0.45
CA TYR A 73 -5.91 -12.38 -0.38
C TYR A 73 -6.28 -11.16 0.47
N LEU A 74 -5.88 -9.99 -0.01
CA LEU A 74 -6.22 -8.71 0.61
C LEU A 74 -6.51 -7.68 -0.47
N ARG A 75 -7.60 -6.94 -0.29
CA ARG A 75 -7.91 -5.78 -1.11
C ARG A 75 -8.08 -4.55 -0.22
N ALA A 76 -7.40 -3.47 -0.57
CA ALA A 76 -7.49 -2.21 0.14
C ALA A 76 -7.78 -1.08 -0.84
N GLU A 77 -8.53 -0.10 -0.41
CA GLU A 77 -8.82 1.11 -1.16
C GLU A 77 -8.35 2.32 -0.36
N GLY A 78 -7.81 3.31 -1.05
CA GLY A 78 -7.30 4.49 -0.39
C GLY A 78 -7.53 5.75 -1.20
N THR A 79 -7.60 6.88 -0.47
CA THR A 79 -7.64 8.21 -1.07
C THR A 79 -6.54 9.05 -0.44
N GLY A 80 -5.95 9.93 -1.22
CA GLY A 80 -4.90 10.81 -0.74
C GLY A 80 -5.12 12.23 -1.22
N GLU A 81 -4.67 13.18 -0.43
CA GLU A 81 -4.78 14.60 -0.73
C GLU A 81 -3.48 15.32 -0.42
N ASP A 82 -3.12 16.26 -1.28
CA ASP A 82 -2.08 17.23 -1.02
C ASP A 82 -2.62 18.62 -1.36
N THR A 83 -2.83 19.42 -0.33
CA THR A 83 -3.37 20.77 -0.48
C THR A 83 -2.36 21.75 -1.07
N SER A 84 -1.07 21.48 -0.91
CA SER A 84 -0.02 22.39 -1.40
C SER A 84 0.06 22.44 -2.92
N VAL A 85 -0.27 21.33 -3.60
CA VAL A 85 -0.27 21.26 -5.06
C VAL A 85 -1.67 21.02 -5.63
N ALA A 86 -2.69 21.11 -4.80
CA ALA A 86 -4.10 20.94 -5.17
C ALA A 86 -4.35 19.63 -5.94
N SER A 87 -3.75 18.56 -5.46
CA SER A 87 -3.85 17.23 -6.08
C SER A 87 -4.51 16.24 -5.14
N SER A 88 -5.18 15.26 -5.72
CA SER A 88 -5.72 14.13 -4.98
C SER A 88 -5.40 12.84 -5.74
N LEU A 89 -5.43 11.73 -5.02
CA LEU A 89 -5.27 10.43 -5.65
C LEU A 89 -6.24 9.41 -5.07
N LYS A 90 -6.54 8.41 -5.89
CA LYS A 90 -7.27 7.23 -5.47
C LYS A 90 -6.42 6.03 -5.77
N GLN A 91 -6.38 5.08 -4.85
CA GLN A 91 -5.63 3.85 -5.05
C GLN A 91 -6.49 2.64 -4.70
N VAL A 92 -6.28 1.57 -5.47
CA VAL A 92 -6.81 0.24 -5.16
C VAL A 92 -5.62 -0.69 -5.19
N SER A 93 -5.41 -1.43 -4.11
CA SER A 93 -4.33 -2.41 -4.04
C SER A 93 -4.88 -3.78 -3.72
N GLU A 94 -4.30 -4.78 -4.38
CA GLU A 94 -4.64 -6.17 -4.16
C GLU A 94 -3.37 -6.96 -3.93
N MET A 95 -3.43 -7.93 -3.03
CA MET A 95 -2.30 -8.81 -2.75
C MET A 95 -2.78 -10.25 -2.69
N TRP A 96 -2.00 -11.13 -3.32
CA TRP A 96 -2.24 -12.58 -3.31
C TRP A 96 -0.99 -13.26 -2.76
N LEU A 97 -1.19 -14.11 -1.76
CA LEU A 97 -0.11 -14.88 -1.15
C LEU A 97 -0.35 -16.35 -1.46
N ASN A 98 0.57 -16.96 -2.17
CA ASN A 98 0.50 -18.37 -2.51
C ASN A 98 1.67 -19.09 -1.86
N GLU A 99 1.38 -20.22 -1.20
CA GLU A 99 2.43 -21.04 -0.61
C GLU A 99 3.25 -21.69 -1.72
N ARG A 100 4.58 -21.62 -1.55
CA ARG A 100 5.51 -22.26 -2.48
C ARG A 100 5.96 -23.60 -1.92
N GLU A 101 6.35 -24.48 -2.82
CA GLU A 101 7.02 -25.71 -2.46
C GLU A 101 8.28 -25.37 -1.65
N GLY A 102 8.43 -26.03 -0.50
CA GLY A 102 9.54 -25.75 0.41
C GLY A 102 9.23 -24.77 1.52
N GLY A 103 7.99 -24.26 1.61
CA GLY A 103 7.49 -23.43 2.73
C GLY A 103 7.61 -21.93 2.54
N GLY A 104 8.03 -21.46 1.38
CA GLY A 104 8.08 -20.02 1.08
C GLY A 104 6.76 -19.49 0.56
N THR A 105 6.73 -18.20 0.25
CA THR A 105 5.55 -17.51 -0.24
C THR A 105 5.85 -16.77 -1.54
N GLU A 106 4.94 -16.90 -2.51
CA GLU A 106 4.88 -16.02 -3.66
C GLU A 106 3.89 -14.90 -3.33
N LEU A 107 4.40 -13.69 -3.25
CA LEU A 107 3.57 -12.50 -3.02
C LEU A 107 3.39 -11.77 -4.34
N ARG A 108 2.16 -11.69 -4.81
CA ARG A 108 1.80 -10.94 -5.99
C ARG A 108 1.02 -9.70 -5.57
N MET A 109 1.46 -8.55 -6.04
CA MET A 109 0.82 -7.27 -5.74
C MET A 109 0.38 -6.58 -7.00
N LYS A 110 -0.80 -5.97 -6.95
CA LYS A 110 -1.31 -5.12 -8.02
C LYS A 110 -1.83 -3.84 -7.39
N VAL A 111 -1.30 -2.72 -7.84
CA VAL A 111 -1.70 -1.39 -7.34
C VAL A 111 -2.14 -0.55 -8.53
N LYS A 112 -3.34 -0.01 -8.43
CA LYS A 112 -3.88 0.92 -9.41
C LYS A 112 -4.02 2.29 -8.77
N VAL A 113 -3.41 3.29 -9.37
CA VAL A 113 -3.40 4.67 -8.84
C VAL A 113 -3.93 5.61 -9.90
N ASP A 114 -4.92 6.42 -9.51
CA ASP A 114 -5.45 7.51 -10.31
C ASP A 114 -5.12 8.83 -9.62
N VAL A 115 -4.37 9.69 -10.29
CA VAL A 115 -3.98 11.00 -9.76
C VAL A 115 -4.81 12.07 -10.45
N LEU A 116 -5.43 12.94 -9.66
CA LEU A 116 -6.29 14.03 -10.11
C LEU A 116 -5.70 15.37 -9.67
N GLY A 117 -5.98 16.42 -10.42
CA GLY A 117 -5.48 17.75 -10.13
C GLY A 117 -4.19 18.06 -10.88
N ARG A 118 -3.37 18.96 -10.33
CA ARG A 118 -2.17 19.44 -11.02
C ARG A 118 -1.16 18.36 -11.36
N MET A 119 -1.01 17.38 -10.50
CA MET A 119 -0.09 16.28 -10.73
C MET A 119 -0.60 15.29 -11.75
N GLY A 120 -1.91 15.22 -11.95
CA GLY A 120 -2.54 14.30 -12.89
C GLY A 120 -2.66 14.88 -14.30
N THR A 121 -2.42 16.15 -14.46
CA THR A 121 -2.43 16.82 -15.76
C THR A 121 -1.02 17.12 -16.24
#